data_bfc2365404d214e158c7e438d3f20710
#
_entry.id   bfc2365404d214e158c7e438d3f20710
#
_cell.length_a   1.000
_cell.length_b   1.000
_cell.length_c   1.000
_cell.angle_alpha   90.00
_cell.angle_beta   90.00
_cell.angle_gamma   90.00
#
_symmetry.space_group_name_H-M   'P 1'
#
loop_
_entity.id
_entity.type
_entity.pdbx_description
1 polymer ?
#
loop_
_entity_poly.entity_id
_entity_poly.type
_entity_poly.pdbx_seq_one_letter_code
_entity_poly.pdbx_strand_id
1 'polypeptide(L)'
;NVRQARSGRQRITKSSPESVARRYFDAIGARDLDGAVALWADGGRDNVRGQVDVLAPEGVREFLGELLDAVPDLDFKVVSTTSEDDRCAVQWRLAGTFAGPGSLGGIAPTGDRVAIEGVDLLRISDGLIQGNDAFPDSIGLPRQIGMIPPPGSRADQRLLGAFNAKTRLASRLSGGDAELIATGVWVVQGQPGRCNVYLIEHEGRVTLFDAGIRTMVRSLARAGAKLGGIERIVLGHAHSDHRGAAPGLDAPVYCHAADVDDAEGSGGFAYWPAKLAGLPFGLRQAHLLLHRLAWDGGPVQIAGTLAEGDEVAGFRVVEIPGHSPGMIALWRESDRLALSSDCFYTIDMWGRDSEPVLPNAIYSFDTEQARASLLKLAALEPAIAWGGHGKPVSGDVRSQLQRAAERG
;
A
#
# COMPACT_ATOMS: atom_id res chain seq x y z
N ASN A 1 -2.95 -42.41 73.16
CA ASN A 1 -2.70 -40.96 73.19
C ASN A 1 -1.56 -40.61 72.24
N VAL A 2 -1.89 -40.32 71.00
CA VAL A 2 -0.98 -39.70 70.06
C VAL A 2 -1.65 -38.46 69.55
N ARG A 3 -1.17 -37.29 69.97
CA ARG A 3 -1.61 -35.96 69.51
C ARG A 3 -1.02 -35.76 68.12
N GLN A 4 -1.85 -35.71 67.10
CA GLN A 4 -1.52 -35.20 65.78
C GLN A 4 -1.30 -33.67 65.83
N ALA A 5 -0.08 -33.26 65.58
CA ALA A 5 0.25 -31.87 65.30
C ALA A 5 -0.25 -31.51 63.91
N ARG A 6 -1.25 -30.65 63.82
CA ARG A 6 -1.70 -29.99 62.59
C ARG A 6 -0.69 -28.93 62.23
N SER A 7 0.17 -29.17 61.20
CA SER A 7 0.98 -28.11 60.59
C SER A 7 0.07 -27.19 59.81
N GLY A 8 -0.11 -25.98 60.33
CA GLY A 8 -0.75 -24.89 59.59
C GLY A 8 0.14 -24.46 58.42
N ARG A 9 -0.16 -24.95 57.23
CA ARG A 9 0.34 -24.33 55.99
C ARG A 9 -0.35 -22.96 55.93
N GLN A 10 0.40 -21.87 56.18
CA GLN A 10 0.01 -20.53 55.77
C GLN A 10 -0.26 -20.56 54.27
N ARG A 11 -1.53 -20.42 53.85
CA ARG A 11 -1.89 -20.10 52.50
C ARG A 11 -1.32 -18.70 52.22
N ILE A 12 -0.25 -18.63 51.44
CA ILE A 12 0.14 -17.38 50.79
C ILE A 12 -1.05 -17.04 49.89
N THR A 13 -1.83 -16.05 50.26
CA THR A 13 -2.90 -15.51 49.45
C THR A 13 -2.23 -14.90 48.20
N LYS A 14 -2.31 -15.57 47.08
CA LYS A 14 -1.89 -15.00 45.78
C LYS A 14 -2.66 -13.67 45.62
N SER A 15 -1.93 -12.58 45.42
CA SER A 15 -2.55 -11.28 45.13
C SER A 15 -3.43 -11.44 43.89
N SER A 16 -4.69 -10.99 43.99
CA SER A 16 -5.58 -11.06 42.83
C SER A 16 -5.05 -10.16 41.70
N PRO A 17 -5.31 -10.49 40.43
CA PRO A 17 -4.95 -9.65 39.27
C PRO A 17 -5.42 -8.20 39.46
N GLU A 18 -6.63 -8.00 39.94
CA GLU A 18 -7.15 -6.67 40.26
C GLU A 18 -6.31 -5.92 41.28
N SER A 19 -5.87 -6.59 42.35
CA SER A 19 -5.06 -5.98 43.37
C SER A 19 -3.68 -5.53 42.86
N VAL A 20 -3.06 -6.31 42.00
CA VAL A 20 -1.79 -5.96 41.34
C VAL A 20 -2.00 -4.78 40.39
N ALA A 21 -3.02 -4.84 39.54
CA ALA A 21 -3.36 -3.77 38.63
C ALA A 21 -3.60 -2.42 39.36
N ARG A 22 -4.41 -2.42 40.42
CA ARG A 22 -4.66 -1.21 41.20
C ARG A 22 -3.37 -0.65 41.82
N ARG A 23 -2.53 -1.49 42.40
CA ARG A 23 -1.23 -1.07 42.97
C ARG A 23 -0.34 -0.43 41.89
N TYR A 24 -0.35 -0.95 40.67
CA TYR A 24 0.43 -0.39 39.59
C TYR A 24 -0.05 1.03 39.20
N PHE A 25 -1.34 1.23 39.02
CA PHE A 25 -1.88 2.55 38.69
C PHE A 25 -1.83 3.54 39.90
N ASP A 26 -1.99 3.03 41.11
CA ASP A 26 -1.81 3.84 42.33
C ASP A 26 -0.35 4.35 42.46
N ALA A 27 0.64 3.50 42.12
CA ALA A 27 2.05 3.89 42.09
C ALA A 27 2.31 4.97 41.02
N ILE A 28 1.71 4.84 39.80
CA ILE A 28 1.81 5.90 38.78
C ILE A 28 1.21 7.21 39.31
N GLY A 29 0.02 7.16 39.88
CA GLY A 29 -0.65 8.34 40.48
C GLY A 29 0.13 8.98 41.63
N ALA A 30 0.81 8.17 42.39
CA ALA A 30 1.70 8.63 43.47
C ALA A 30 3.09 9.10 42.99
N ARG A 31 3.37 8.99 41.66
CA ARG A 31 4.68 9.25 41.06
C ARG A 31 5.80 8.32 41.59
N ASP A 32 5.43 7.16 42.12
CA ASP A 32 6.34 6.13 42.59
C ASP A 32 6.76 5.23 41.40
N LEU A 33 7.73 5.71 40.63
CA LEU A 33 8.22 5.02 39.42
C LEU A 33 8.84 3.66 39.77
N ASP A 34 9.58 3.57 40.92
CA ASP A 34 10.19 2.31 41.35
C ASP A 34 9.14 1.30 41.76
N GLY A 35 8.11 1.75 42.51
CA GLY A 35 6.98 0.91 42.90
C GLY A 35 6.16 0.42 41.71
N ALA A 36 5.96 1.26 40.70
CA ALA A 36 5.25 0.86 39.46
C ALA A 36 6.05 -0.20 38.70
N VAL A 37 7.34 0.04 38.45
CA VAL A 37 8.22 -0.86 37.71
C VAL A 37 8.42 -2.20 38.44
N ALA A 38 8.48 -2.21 39.74
CA ALA A 38 8.63 -3.44 40.55
C ALA A 38 7.43 -4.40 40.45
N LEU A 39 6.32 -3.96 39.88
CA LEU A 39 5.16 -4.82 39.64
C LEU A 39 5.20 -5.55 38.27
N TRP A 40 6.21 -5.32 37.49
CA TRP A 40 6.41 -5.99 36.19
C TRP A 40 7.34 -7.20 36.31
N ALA A 41 7.05 -8.22 35.56
CA ALA A 41 7.96 -9.34 35.31
C ALA A 41 9.08 -8.91 34.38
N ASP A 42 10.27 -9.48 34.54
CA ASP A 42 11.38 -9.31 33.60
C ASP A 42 10.95 -9.77 32.21
N GLY A 43 11.15 -8.91 31.20
CA GLY A 43 10.72 -9.17 29.82
C GLY A 43 9.20 -9.04 29.58
N GLY A 44 8.43 -8.58 30.57
CA GLY A 44 7.03 -8.22 30.40
C GLY A 44 6.89 -7.12 29.34
N ARG A 45 5.85 -7.20 28.50
CA ARG A 45 5.67 -6.30 27.35
C ARG A 45 4.58 -5.28 27.60
N ASP A 46 4.90 -4.01 27.52
CA ASP A 46 3.95 -2.89 27.57
C ASP A 46 3.75 -2.32 26.15
N ASN A 47 2.56 -2.48 25.61
CA ASN A 47 2.18 -2.05 24.28
C ASN A 47 1.09 -0.97 24.36
N VAL A 48 1.51 0.28 24.35
CA VAL A 48 0.60 1.44 24.26
C VAL A 48 0.28 1.66 22.79
N ARG A 49 -0.90 1.23 22.38
CA ARG A 49 -1.32 1.13 20.98
C ARG A 49 -1.16 2.45 20.22
N GLY A 50 -0.36 2.39 19.14
CA GLY A 50 -0.07 3.55 18.28
C GLY A 50 0.94 4.55 18.87
N GLN A 51 1.57 4.25 20.00
CA GLN A 51 2.56 5.12 20.64
C GLN A 51 3.88 4.40 20.89
N VAL A 52 3.90 3.38 21.77
CA VAL A 52 5.12 2.72 22.22
C VAL A 52 4.89 1.23 22.44
N ASP A 53 5.95 0.44 22.24
CA ASP A 53 5.99 -1.00 22.47
C ASP A 53 7.33 -1.32 23.12
N VAL A 54 7.34 -1.55 24.43
CA VAL A 54 8.56 -1.65 25.24
C VAL A 54 8.57 -2.89 26.12
N LEU A 55 9.75 -3.27 26.57
CA LEU A 55 9.96 -4.37 27.51
C LEU A 55 10.28 -3.84 28.90
N ALA A 56 9.68 -4.47 29.91
CA ALA A 56 9.97 -4.21 31.32
C ALA A 56 11.29 -4.90 31.72
N PRO A 57 12.00 -4.36 32.71
CA PRO A 57 11.64 -3.16 33.52
C PRO A 57 12.08 -1.84 32.87
N GLU A 58 13.16 -1.83 32.07
CA GLU A 58 13.83 -0.59 31.61
C GLU A 58 12.92 0.25 30.69
N GLY A 59 12.30 -0.38 29.68
CA GLY A 59 11.44 0.35 28.75
C GLY A 59 10.19 0.94 29.41
N VAL A 60 9.60 0.22 30.37
CA VAL A 60 8.47 0.75 31.15
C VAL A 60 8.92 1.93 32.02
N ARG A 61 10.12 1.84 32.64
CA ARG A 61 10.70 2.92 33.40
C ARG A 61 10.92 4.18 32.58
N GLU A 62 11.47 4.02 31.37
CA GLU A 62 11.73 5.14 30.45
C GLU A 62 10.42 5.80 30.03
N PHE A 63 9.45 5.03 29.59
CA PHE A 63 8.14 5.54 29.16
C PHE A 63 7.37 6.25 30.31
N LEU A 64 7.27 5.64 31.46
CA LEU A 64 6.61 6.27 32.63
C LEU A 64 7.38 7.49 33.09
N GLY A 65 8.72 7.47 33.08
CA GLY A 65 9.58 8.60 33.38
C GLY A 65 9.28 9.80 32.49
N GLU A 66 9.24 9.60 31.15
CA GLU A 66 8.87 10.64 30.21
C GLU A 66 7.47 11.21 30.48
N LEU A 67 6.48 10.37 30.76
CA LEU A 67 5.12 10.80 31.10
C LEU A 67 5.09 11.67 32.36
N LEU A 68 5.75 11.21 33.43
CA LEU A 68 5.80 11.92 34.72
C LEU A 68 6.58 13.24 34.62
N ASP A 69 7.63 13.29 33.82
CA ASP A 69 8.40 14.51 33.57
C ASP A 69 7.61 15.51 32.70
N ALA A 70 6.89 15.02 31.69
CA ALA A 70 6.11 15.87 30.80
C ALA A 70 4.88 16.50 31.48
N VAL A 71 4.28 15.79 32.46
CA VAL A 71 3.10 16.24 33.22
C VAL A 71 3.41 16.26 34.71
N PRO A 72 4.02 17.33 35.23
CA PRO A 72 4.47 17.39 36.65
C PRO A 72 3.35 17.31 37.68
N ASP A 73 2.16 17.81 37.37
CA ASP A 73 0.95 17.81 38.20
C ASP A 73 -0.03 16.69 37.83
N LEU A 74 0.49 15.53 37.37
CA LEU A 74 -0.31 14.37 36.95
C LEU A 74 -1.28 13.94 38.06
N ASP A 75 -2.59 13.94 37.73
CA ASP A 75 -3.67 13.32 38.51
C ASP A 75 -4.15 12.08 37.74
N PHE A 76 -3.76 10.89 38.23
CA PHE A 76 -4.12 9.62 37.60
C PHE A 76 -5.17 8.90 38.48
N LYS A 77 -6.27 8.46 37.86
CA LYS A 77 -7.39 7.79 38.53
C LYS A 77 -7.85 6.55 37.82
N VAL A 78 -7.93 5.44 38.55
CA VAL A 78 -8.68 4.25 38.11
C VAL A 78 -10.17 4.54 38.25
N VAL A 79 -10.89 4.41 37.13
CA VAL A 79 -12.35 4.63 37.07
C VAL A 79 -13.09 3.33 37.41
N SER A 80 -12.68 2.24 36.75
CA SER A 80 -13.27 0.91 36.96
C SER A 80 -12.28 -0.21 36.67
N THR A 81 -12.53 -1.38 37.23
CA THR A 81 -11.74 -2.59 36.98
C THR A 81 -12.66 -3.78 36.75
N THR A 82 -12.26 -4.68 35.86
CA THR A 82 -12.92 -5.97 35.63
C THR A 82 -11.84 -7.03 35.46
N SER A 83 -11.95 -8.14 36.22
CA SER A 83 -10.96 -9.21 36.20
C SER A 83 -11.60 -10.54 35.83
N GLU A 84 -10.89 -11.33 35.04
CA GLU A 84 -11.22 -12.71 34.69
C GLU A 84 -9.91 -13.51 34.60
N ASP A 85 -9.82 -14.61 35.34
CA ASP A 85 -8.65 -15.47 35.44
C ASP A 85 -7.36 -14.70 35.77
N ASP A 86 -6.41 -14.66 34.81
CA ASP A 86 -5.12 -13.96 34.91
C ASP A 86 -5.15 -12.55 34.28
N ARG A 87 -6.32 -12.06 33.87
CA ARG A 87 -6.50 -10.78 33.17
C ARG A 87 -7.23 -9.76 34.02
N CYS A 88 -6.86 -8.49 33.84
CA CYS A 88 -7.54 -7.35 34.43
C CYS A 88 -7.66 -6.23 33.41
N ALA A 89 -8.89 -5.83 33.07
CA ALA A 89 -9.17 -4.61 32.35
C ALA A 89 -9.28 -3.45 33.35
N VAL A 90 -8.58 -2.36 33.10
CA VAL A 90 -8.57 -1.15 33.95
C VAL A 90 -8.93 0.05 33.08
N GLN A 91 -10.09 0.64 33.34
CA GLN A 91 -10.43 1.95 32.80
C GLN A 91 -9.83 3.02 33.71
N TRP A 92 -9.14 3.95 33.11
CA TRP A 92 -8.45 5.01 33.83
C TRP A 92 -8.65 6.39 33.19
N ARG A 93 -8.37 7.42 33.98
CA ARG A 93 -8.32 8.83 33.57
C ARG A 93 -7.04 9.47 34.08
N LEU A 94 -6.42 10.21 33.18
CA LEU A 94 -5.24 11.02 33.46
C LEU A 94 -5.58 12.49 33.21
N ALA A 95 -5.18 13.40 34.10
CA ALA A 95 -5.29 14.84 33.86
C ALA A 95 -4.06 15.55 34.43
N GLY A 96 -3.71 16.69 33.85
CA GLY A 96 -2.59 17.50 34.31
C GLY A 96 -2.25 18.60 33.34
N THR A 97 -1.13 19.29 33.58
CA THR A 97 -0.61 20.35 32.72
C THR A 97 0.61 19.85 31.97
N PHE A 98 0.56 19.86 30.63
CA PHE A 98 1.68 19.47 29.77
C PHE A 98 2.73 20.59 29.72
N ALA A 99 3.47 20.74 30.83
CA ALA A 99 4.36 21.87 31.05
C ALA A 99 5.72 21.50 31.72
N GLY A 100 6.04 20.20 31.76
CA GLY A 100 7.29 19.73 32.38
C GLY A 100 8.54 19.97 31.53
N PRO A 101 9.72 19.65 32.06
CA PRO A 101 10.99 19.86 31.35
C PRO A 101 11.23 18.83 30.21
N GLY A 102 10.54 17.67 30.25
CA GLY A 102 10.68 16.60 29.29
C GLY A 102 9.66 16.68 28.16
N SER A 103 9.97 16.10 27.00
CA SER A 103 9.02 15.84 25.92
C SER A 103 8.29 14.51 26.16
N LEU A 104 7.10 14.35 25.57
CA LEU A 104 6.38 13.08 25.55
C LEU A 104 6.28 12.60 24.10
N GLY A 105 6.92 11.45 23.80
CA GLY A 105 6.97 10.94 22.42
C GLY A 105 7.56 11.95 21.41
N GLY A 106 8.52 12.77 21.83
CA GLY A 106 9.14 13.83 21.02
C GLY A 106 8.33 15.13 20.89
N ILE A 107 7.14 15.22 21.51
CA ILE A 107 6.32 16.45 21.50
C ILE A 107 6.78 17.34 22.65
N ALA A 108 7.18 18.58 22.34
CA ALA A 108 7.57 19.56 23.35
C ALA A 108 6.34 20.03 24.16
N PRO A 109 6.49 20.29 25.47
CA PRO A 109 5.42 20.79 26.31
C PRO A 109 4.85 22.12 25.83
N THR A 110 3.52 22.24 25.83
CA THR A 110 2.81 23.42 25.35
C THR A 110 2.28 24.32 26.45
N GLY A 111 2.27 23.83 27.71
CA GLY A 111 1.65 24.51 28.85
C GLY A 111 0.14 24.30 28.95
N ASP A 112 -0.45 23.55 28.02
CA ASP A 112 -1.89 23.29 28.00
C ASP A 112 -2.28 22.30 29.13
N ARG A 113 -3.51 22.46 29.64
CA ARG A 113 -4.14 21.46 30.48
C ARG A 113 -4.69 20.34 29.62
N VAL A 114 -4.37 19.09 29.98
CA VAL A 114 -4.75 17.89 29.24
C VAL A 114 -5.56 16.94 30.12
N ALA A 115 -6.49 16.21 29.51
CA ALA A 115 -7.22 15.12 30.14
C ALA A 115 -7.40 14.01 29.13
N ILE A 116 -6.94 12.80 29.47
CA ILE A 116 -6.95 11.61 28.61
C ILE A 116 -7.64 10.49 29.37
N GLU A 117 -8.42 9.70 28.66
CA GLU A 117 -9.02 8.48 29.18
C GLU A 117 -8.48 7.29 28.38
N GLY A 118 -8.46 6.12 29.01
CA GLY A 118 -8.01 4.91 28.33
C GLY A 118 -8.42 3.64 29.06
N VAL A 119 -8.11 2.53 28.42
CA VAL A 119 -8.30 1.20 29.00
C VAL A 119 -7.02 0.40 28.78
N ASP A 120 -6.52 -0.20 29.87
CA ASP A 120 -5.42 -1.15 29.82
C ASP A 120 -5.94 -2.57 30.01
N LEU A 121 -5.42 -3.50 29.25
CA LEU A 121 -5.69 -4.93 29.39
C LEU A 121 -4.42 -5.62 29.90
N LEU A 122 -4.36 -5.80 31.20
CA LEU A 122 -3.22 -6.40 31.89
C LEU A 122 -3.35 -7.93 31.93
N ARG A 123 -2.25 -8.63 31.67
CA ARG A 123 -2.09 -10.05 31.98
C ARG A 123 -1.16 -10.18 33.17
N ILE A 124 -1.64 -10.81 34.24
CA ILE A 124 -0.97 -10.85 35.53
C ILE A 124 -0.82 -12.29 36.00
N SER A 125 0.41 -12.74 36.26
CA SER A 125 0.71 -14.05 36.80
C SER A 125 1.74 -13.94 37.91
N ASP A 126 1.58 -14.78 38.95
CA ASP A 126 2.47 -14.82 40.11
C ASP A 126 2.71 -13.48 40.82
N GLY A 127 1.71 -12.61 40.75
CA GLY A 127 1.73 -11.29 41.38
C GLY A 127 2.48 -10.21 40.59
N LEU A 128 2.87 -10.51 39.33
CA LEU A 128 3.59 -9.60 38.45
C LEU A 128 2.84 -9.46 37.10
N ILE A 129 2.95 -8.27 36.50
CA ILE A 129 2.42 -7.94 35.17
C ILE A 129 3.32 -8.59 34.12
N GLN A 130 2.77 -9.48 33.32
CA GLN A 130 3.44 -10.18 32.22
C GLN A 130 3.28 -9.44 30.89
N GLY A 131 2.26 -8.63 30.77
CA GLY A 131 1.97 -7.83 29.59
C GLY A 131 0.81 -6.89 29.80
N ASN A 132 0.82 -5.81 29.04
CA ASN A 132 -0.22 -4.81 28.98
C ASN A 132 -0.49 -4.43 27.52
N ASP A 133 -1.75 -4.34 27.14
CA ASP A 133 -2.21 -3.67 25.92
C ASP A 133 -3.02 -2.44 26.36
N ALA A 134 -2.43 -1.26 26.21
CA ALA A 134 -3.05 0.01 26.58
C ALA A 134 -3.69 0.69 25.38
N PHE A 135 -4.90 1.18 25.54
CA PHE A 135 -5.72 1.87 24.53
C PHE A 135 -6.09 3.28 25.02
N PRO A 136 -5.17 4.24 25.02
CA PRO A 136 -5.48 5.62 25.36
C PRO A 136 -6.28 6.29 24.24
N ASP A 137 -6.98 7.40 24.58
CA ASP A 137 -7.53 8.31 23.57
C ASP A 137 -6.39 9.00 22.78
N SER A 138 -5.94 8.33 21.72
CA SER A 138 -4.80 8.77 20.90
C SER A 138 -5.06 10.08 20.13
N ILE A 139 -6.30 10.53 20.01
CA ILE A 139 -6.66 11.79 19.31
C ILE A 139 -6.91 12.93 20.30
N GLY A 140 -7.33 12.61 21.51
CA GLY A 140 -7.67 13.60 22.53
C GLY A 140 -6.50 14.51 22.89
N LEU A 141 -5.33 13.94 23.18
CA LEU A 141 -4.12 14.71 23.51
C LEU A 141 -3.70 15.64 22.36
N PRO A 142 -3.48 15.18 21.12
CA PRO A 142 -3.14 16.06 19.99
C PRO A 142 -4.11 17.23 19.78
N ARG A 143 -5.39 17.02 20.05
CA ARG A 143 -6.40 18.09 19.96
C ARG A 143 -6.30 19.09 21.10
N GLN A 144 -6.07 18.64 22.32
CA GLN A 144 -6.00 19.49 23.49
C GLN A 144 -4.77 20.40 23.47
N ILE A 145 -3.65 19.93 22.91
CA ILE A 145 -2.42 20.71 22.75
C ILE A 145 -2.36 21.49 21.42
N GLY A 146 -3.44 21.56 20.64
CA GLY A 146 -3.52 22.32 19.40
C GLY A 146 -2.78 21.71 18.19
N MET A 147 -2.24 20.49 18.30
CA MET A 147 -1.57 19.77 17.21
C MET A 147 -2.57 19.35 16.11
N ILE A 148 -3.78 18.98 16.51
CA ILE A 148 -4.92 18.71 15.63
C ILE A 148 -6.03 19.71 15.96
N PRO A 149 -6.68 20.34 14.96
CA PRO A 149 -7.75 21.28 15.21
C PRO A 149 -8.94 20.69 15.98
N PRO A 150 -9.64 21.45 16.81
CA PRO A 150 -10.86 21.02 17.47
C PRO A 150 -11.92 20.52 16.47
N PRO A 151 -12.68 19.46 16.80
CA PRO A 151 -13.68 18.90 15.92
C PRO A 151 -14.70 19.95 15.47
N GLY A 152 -15.00 19.98 14.17
CA GLY A 152 -15.98 20.91 13.59
C GLY A 152 -15.52 22.37 13.48
N SER A 153 -14.30 22.72 13.95
CA SER A 153 -13.74 24.05 13.76
C SER A 153 -13.49 24.34 12.27
N ARG A 154 -13.36 25.66 11.92
CA ARG A 154 -13.01 26.05 10.54
C ARG A 154 -11.68 25.44 10.07
N ALA A 155 -10.71 25.25 10.96
CA ALA A 155 -9.43 24.64 10.68
C ALA A 155 -9.60 23.13 10.43
N ASP A 156 -10.38 22.42 11.23
CA ASP A 156 -10.72 21.01 11.05
C ASP A 156 -11.45 20.77 9.72
N GLN A 157 -12.46 21.60 9.41
CA GLN A 157 -13.16 21.54 8.13
C GLN A 157 -12.23 21.77 6.93
N ARG A 158 -11.27 22.69 7.04
CA ARG A 158 -10.25 22.92 5.99
C ARG A 158 -9.33 21.74 5.84
N LEU A 159 -8.85 21.15 6.93
CA LEU A 159 -8.00 19.95 6.93
C LEU A 159 -8.72 18.77 6.27
N LEU A 160 -9.95 18.48 6.71
CA LEU A 160 -10.79 17.44 6.12
C LEU A 160 -11.11 17.73 4.64
N GLY A 161 -11.40 18.99 4.30
CA GLY A 161 -11.64 19.43 2.93
C GLY A 161 -10.42 19.21 2.03
N ALA A 162 -9.22 19.55 2.49
CA ALA A 162 -7.97 19.33 1.78
C ALA A 162 -7.66 17.84 1.61
N PHE A 163 -7.83 17.03 2.67
CA PHE A 163 -7.69 15.59 2.61
C PHE A 163 -8.65 14.95 1.60
N ASN A 164 -9.93 15.33 1.66
CA ASN A 164 -10.95 14.82 0.74
C ASN A 164 -10.71 15.28 -0.71
N ALA A 165 -10.22 16.51 -0.92
CA ALA A 165 -9.84 17.01 -2.24
C ALA A 165 -8.66 16.22 -2.81
N LYS A 166 -7.61 15.98 -2.00
CA LYS A 166 -6.48 15.11 -2.36
C LYS A 166 -6.94 13.70 -2.71
N THR A 167 -7.84 13.11 -1.91
CA THR A 167 -8.38 11.77 -2.14
C THR A 167 -9.18 11.69 -3.44
N ARG A 168 -10.06 12.69 -3.69
CA ARG A 168 -10.82 12.78 -4.95
C ARG A 168 -9.92 12.97 -6.16
N LEU A 169 -8.88 13.81 -6.05
CA LEU A 169 -7.92 14.00 -7.12
C LEU A 169 -7.12 12.70 -7.38
N ALA A 170 -6.61 12.06 -6.34
CA ALA A 170 -5.92 10.78 -6.44
C ALA A 170 -6.82 9.70 -7.07
N SER A 171 -8.10 9.65 -6.68
CA SER A 171 -9.09 8.72 -7.26
C SER A 171 -9.34 8.98 -8.75
N ARG A 172 -9.39 10.27 -9.18
CA ARG A 172 -9.52 10.62 -10.60
C ARG A 172 -8.28 10.26 -11.42
N LEU A 173 -7.10 10.35 -10.82
CA LEU A 173 -5.83 10.02 -11.48
C LEU A 173 -5.49 8.53 -11.43
N SER A 174 -6.14 7.77 -10.54
CA SER A 174 -5.81 6.35 -10.29
C SER A 174 -6.52 5.36 -11.22
N GLY A 175 -7.23 5.84 -12.24
CA GLY A 175 -7.99 4.99 -13.16
C GLY A 175 -9.47 4.84 -12.75
N GLY A 176 -10.28 4.43 -13.72
CA GLY A 176 -11.72 4.19 -13.58
C GLY A 176 -12.05 2.88 -12.84
N ASP A 177 -13.33 2.54 -12.82
CA ASP A 177 -13.78 1.21 -12.45
C ASP A 177 -13.42 0.19 -13.55
N ALA A 178 -13.33 -1.08 -13.17
CA ALA A 178 -13.09 -2.15 -14.14
C ALA A 178 -14.32 -2.35 -15.05
N GLU A 179 -14.11 -2.33 -16.36
CA GLU A 179 -15.12 -2.54 -17.39
C GLU A 179 -14.93 -3.94 -17.99
N LEU A 180 -16.00 -4.72 -18.09
CA LEU A 180 -15.98 -6.05 -18.72
C LEU A 180 -15.87 -5.89 -20.23
N ILE A 181 -14.83 -6.44 -20.85
CA ILE A 181 -14.55 -6.30 -22.29
C ILE A 181 -14.69 -7.61 -23.06
N ALA A 182 -14.58 -8.74 -22.37
CA ALA A 182 -14.81 -10.09 -22.89
C ALA A 182 -15.07 -11.04 -21.72
N THR A 183 -15.49 -12.25 -22.00
CA THR A 183 -15.72 -13.27 -20.96
C THR A 183 -14.47 -13.45 -20.10
N GLY A 184 -14.57 -13.17 -18.79
CA GLY A 184 -13.48 -13.27 -17.84
C GLY A 184 -12.37 -12.23 -18.01
N VAL A 185 -12.60 -11.14 -18.78
CA VAL A 185 -11.60 -10.08 -18.99
C VAL A 185 -12.18 -8.70 -18.77
N TRP A 186 -11.56 -7.93 -17.91
CA TRP A 186 -11.90 -6.52 -17.64
C TRP A 186 -10.73 -5.62 -17.98
N VAL A 187 -11.03 -4.36 -18.27
CA VAL A 187 -10.03 -3.30 -18.43
C VAL A 187 -10.21 -2.24 -17.36
N VAL A 188 -9.10 -1.77 -16.80
CA VAL A 188 -9.02 -0.53 -16.00
C VAL A 188 -8.15 0.45 -16.76
N GLN A 189 -8.70 1.62 -17.10
CA GLN A 189 -7.98 2.62 -17.86
C GLN A 189 -7.40 3.72 -16.96
N GLY A 190 -6.08 3.92 -17.00
CA GLY A 190 -5.36 4.94 -16.25
C GLY A 190 -5.38 6.31 -16.90
N GLN A 191 -5.24 7.37 -16.09
CA GLN A 191 -5.14 8.75 -16.54
C GLN A 191 -3.88 9.42 -15.92
N PRO A 192 -3.17 10.30 -16.63
CA PRO A 192 -3.29 10.63 -18.05
C PRO A 192 -2.71 9.53 -18.96
N GLY A 193 -2.92 9.65 -20.26
CA GLY A 193 -2.32 8.74 -21.25
C GLY A 193 -3.19 7.52 -21.58
N ARG A 194 -4.30 7.32 -20.86
CA ARG A 194 -5.28 6.25 -21.11
C ARG A 194 -4.63 4.87 -21.25
N CYS A 195 -3.63 4.59 -20.36
CA CYS A 195 -3.00 3.28 -20.31
C CYS A 195 -4.00 2.22 -19.86
N ASN A 196 -4.02 1.09 -20.52
CA ASN A 196 -4.93 -0.02 -20.26
C ASN A 196 -4.22 -1.07 -19.39
N VAL A 197 -4.92 -1.51 -18.34
CA VAL A 197 -4.52 -2.68 -17.53
C VAL A 197 -5.65 -3.70 -17.63
N TYR A 198 -5.32 -4.92 -17.95
CA TYR A 198 -6.31 -5.98 -18.12
C TYR A 198 -6.32 -6.90 -16.91
N LEU A 199 -7.50 -7.18 -16.38
CA LEU A 199 -7.72 -8.17 -15.33
C LEU A 199 -8.31 -9.41 -15.99
N ILE A 200 -7.58 -10.50 -15.96
CA ILE A 200 -8.00 -11.78 -16.52
C ILE A 200 -8.35 -12.71 -15.37
N GLU A 201 -9.65 -12.99 -15.22
CA GLU A 201 -10.13 -13.95 -14.22
C GLU A 201 -10.01 -15.36 -14.79
N HIS A 202 -9.34 -16.21 -14.07
CA HIS A 202 -9.15 -17.61 -14.40
C HIS A 202 -9.13 -18.43 -13.11
N GLU A 203 -9.97 -19.45 -13.01
CA GLU A 203 -10.09 -20.32 -11.83
C GLU A 203 -10.29 -19.57 -10.50
N GLY A 204 -11.05 -18.46 -10.52
CA GLY A 204 -11.36 -17.66 -9.34
C GLY A 204 -10.21 -16.78 -8.83
N ARG A 205 -9.17 -16.58 -9.65
CA ARG A 205 -8.04 -15.69 -9.39
C ARG A 205 -7.84 -14.72 -10.55
N VAL A 206 -7.11 -13.64 -10.31
CA VAL A 206 -6.86 -12.60 -11.30
C VAL A 206 -5.40 -12.57 -11.70
N THR A 207 -5.13 -12.70 -12.99
CA THR A 207 -3.87 -12.28 -13.60
C THR A 207 -4.03 -10.86 -14.12
N LEU A 208 -3.16 -9.93 -13.72
CA LEU A 208 -3.05 -8.64 -14.39
C LEU A 208 -2.16 -8.80 -15.64
N PHE A 209 -2.60 -8.25 -16.77
CA PHE A 209 -1.73 -7.99 -17.92
C PHE A 209 -1.49 -6.49 -18.01
N ASP A 210 -0.22 -6.11 -17.85
CA ASP A 210 0.30 -4.80 -17.45
C ASP A 210 -0.16 -4.36 -16.05
N ALA A 211 0.45 -3.31 -15.52
CA ALA A 211 0.13 -2.73 -14.22
C ALA A 211 -0.08 -1.21 -14.28
N GLY A 212 -0.01 -0.62 -15.46
CA GLY A 212 -0.26 0.81 -15.66
C GLY A 212 0.69 1.72 -14.89
N ILE A 213 0.23 2.91 -14.52
CA ILE A 213 0.99 3.92 -13.79
C ILE A 213 0.87 3.74 -12.28
N ARG A 214 1.86 4.26 -11.52
CA ARG A 214 1.93 4.14 -10.04
C ARG A 214 0.67 4.55 -9.29
N THR A 215 -0.11 5.48 -9.83
CA THR A 215 -1.34 5.96 -9.19
C THR A 215 -2.49 4.96 -9.26
N MET A 216 -2.39 3.93 -10.11
CA MET A 216 -3.42 2.90 -10.30
C MET A 216 -3.45 1.80 -9.22
N VAL A 217 -2.47 1.73 -8.30
CA VAL A 217 -2.39 0.71 -7.25
C VAL A 217 -3.74 0.47 -6.56
N ARG A 218 -4.42 1.54 -6.13
CA ARG A 218 -5.68 1.41 -5.37
C ARG A 218 -6.86 0.92 -6.21
N SER A 219 -6.95 1.35 -7.48
CA SER A 219 -8.02 0.90 -8.38
C SER A 219 -7.82 -0.56 -8.78
N LEU A 220 -6.59 -0.95 -9.10
CA LEU A 220 -6.26 -2.33 -9.44
C LEU A 220 -6.44 -3.28 -8.26
N ALA A 221 -5.94 -2.92 -7.07
CA ALA A 221 -6.15 -3.71 -5.85
C ALA A 221 -7.64 -3.89 -5.54
N ARG A 222 -8.46 -2.83 -5.68
CA ARG A 222 -9.91 -2.89 -5.48
C ARG A 222 -10.60 -3.76 -6.53
N ALA A 223 -10.24 -3.61 -7.80
CA ALA A 223 -10.80 -4.40 -8.89
C ALA A 223 -10.43 -5.88 -8.74
N GLY A 224 -9.16 -6.17 -8.47
CA GLY A 224 -8.68 -7.53 -8.23
C GLY A 224 -9.38 -8.19 -7.03
N ALA A 225 -9.54 -7.47 -5.92
CA ALA A 225 -10.22 -8.00 -4.72
C ALA A 225 -11.69 -8.40 -4.99
N LYS A 226 -12.40 -7.70 -5.89
CA LYS A 226 -13.77 -8.04 -6.29
C LYS A 226 -13.84 -9.33 -7.13
N LEU A 227 -12.74 -9.72 -7.75
CA LEU A 227 -12.64 -10.85 -8.68
C LEU A 227 -11.85 -12.04 -8.11
N GLY A 228 -11.63 -12.10 -6.80
CA GLY A 228 -10.95 -13.22 -6.13
C GLY A 228 -9.50 -12.96 -5.71
N GLY A 229 -8.97 -11.79 -5.98
CA GLY A 229 -7.60 -11.37 -5.63
C GLY A 229 -6.60 -11.52 -6.78
N ILE A 230 -5.60 -10.63 -6.79
CA ILE A 230 -4.54 -10.66 -7.79
C ILE A 230 -3.56 -11.78 -7.42
N GLU A 231 -3.41 -12.76 -8.30
CA GLU A 231 -2.49 -13.89 -8.14
C GLU A 231 -1.11 -13.56 -8.70
N ARG A 232 -1.06 -12.89 -9.84
CA ARG A 232 0.17 -12.53 -10.55
C ARG A 232 -0.01 -11.32 -11.45
N ILE A 233 1.11 -10.72 -11.82
CA ILE A 233 1.20 -9.64 -12.79
C ILE A 233 2.07 -10.13 -13.94
N VAL A 234 1.60 -9.96 -15.16
CA VAL A 234 2.36 -10.21 -16.39
C VAL A 234 2.56 -8.88 -17.09
N LEU A 235 3.77 -8.43 -17.21
CA LEU A 235 4.07 -7.23 -17.99
C LEU A 235 4.13 -7.58 -19.46
N GLY A 236 3.32 -6.90 -20.26
CA GLY A 236 3.41 -6.93 -21.72
C GLY A 236 4.73 -6.33 -22.18
N HIS A 237 5.20 -5.32 -21.45
CA HIS A 237 6.57 -4.79 -21.50
C HIS A 237 6.88 -3.97 -20.24
N ALA A 238 8.16 -3.61 -20.03
CA ALA A 238 8.63 -3.08 -18.75
C ALA A 238 8.72 -1.55 -18.66
N HIS A 239 8.08 -0.78 -19.56
CA HIS A 239 8.06 0.68 -19.44
C HIS A 239 7.34 1.17 -18.20
N SER A 240 7.68 2.36 -17.73
CA SER A 240 7.23 2.92 -16.45
C SER A 240 5.72 3.08 -16.33
N ASP A 241 5.00 3.23 -17.43
CA ASP A 241 3.54 3.35 -17.49
C ASP A 241 2.80 2.00 -17.66
N HIS A 242 3.56 0.90 -17.75
CA HIS A 242 3.05 -0.48 -17.77
C HIS A 242 3.45 -1.30 -16.54
N ARG A 243 4.56 -0.94 -15.87
CA ARG A 243 4.97 -1.57 -14.60
C ARG A 243 4.66 -0.72 -13.37
N GLY A 244 4.21 0.52 -13.55
CA GLY A 244 4.21 1.57 -12.53
C GLY A 244 3.44 1.25 -11.25
N ALA A 245 2.34 0.51 -11.29
CA ALA A 245 1.63 0.11 -10.08
C ALA A 245 2.14 -1.22 -9.48
N ALA A 246 2.91 -2.02 -10.22
CA ALA A 246 3.35 -3.35 -9.77
C ALA A 246 4.08 -3.34 -8.43
N PRO A 247 5.01 -2.38 -8.12
CA PRO A 247 5.67 -2.34 -6.80
C PRO A 247 4.73 -2.12 -5.62
N GLY A 248 3.53 -1.59 -5.86
CA GLY A 248 2.51 -1.35 -4.83
C GLY A 248 1.44 -2.43 -4.73
N LEU A 249 1.57 -3.51 -5.51
CA LEU A 249 0.66 -4.66 -5.51
C LEU A 249 1.43 -5.88 -4.97
N ASP A 250 0.83 -6.58 -4.02
CA ASP A 250 1.43 -7.76 -3.39
C ASP A 250 1.18 -9.01 -4.27
N ALA A 251 1.89 -9.08 -5.40
CA ALA A 251 1.78 -10.19 -6.33
C ALA A 251 3.09 -10.39 -7.12
N PRO A 252 3.48 -11.64 -7.44
CA PRO A 252 4.65 -11.95 -8.24
C PRO A 252 4.52 -11.39 -9.67
N VAL A 253 5.63 -10.85 -10.20
CA VAL A 253 5.69 -10.19 -11.50
C VAL A 253 6.45 -11.06 -12.49
N TYR A 254 5.92 -11.21 -13.70
CA TYR A 254 6.49 -11.95 -14.80
C TYR A 254 6.62 -11.05 -16.03
N CYS A 255 7.64 -11.25 -16.84
CA CYS A 255 7.81 -10.58 -18.12
C CYS A 255 8.62 -11.47 -19.08
N HIS A 256 8.82 -11.02 -20.32
CA HIS A 256 9.77 -11.67 -21.22
C HIS A 256 11.21 -11.46 -20.76
N ALA A 257 12.09 -12.44 -21.01
CA ALA A 257 13.49 -12.41 -20.55
C ALA A 257 14.27 -11.16 -21.01
N ALA A 258 14.00 -10.65 -22.20
CA ALA A 258 14.66 -9.47 -22.74
C ALA A 258 14.24 -8.14 -22.09
N ASP A 259 13.18 -8.11 -21.29
CA ASP A 259 12.70 -6.93 -20.59
C ASP A 259 13.00 -6.97 -19.07
N VAL A 260 13.70 -8.02 -18.57
CA VAL A 260 14.03 -8.15 -17.14
C VAL A 260 14.87 -6.97 -16.64
N ASP A 261 15.92 -6.59 -17.38
CA ASP A 261 16.80 -5.49 -17.01
C ASP A 261 16.03 -4.15 -16.91
N ASP A 262 15.05 -3.92 -17.77
CA ASP A 262 14.18 -2.74 -17.70
C ASP A 262 13.18 -2.87 -16.53
N ALA A 263 12.62 -4.04 -16.28
CA ALA A 263 11.67 -4.27 -15.19
C ALA A 263 12.33 -4.09 -13.81
N GLU A 264 13.53 -4.66 -13.62
CA GLU A 264 14.33 -4.56 -12.38
C GLU A 264 15.17 -3.28 -12.30
N GLY A 265 15.20 -2.52 -13.38
CA GLY A 265 16.02 -1.32 -13.53
C GLY A 265 15.22 -0.07 -13.86
N SER A 266 15.53 0.50 -15.01
CA SER A 266 15.12 1.85 -15.39
C SER A 266 13.74 1.99 -16.01
N GLY A 267 13.07 0.91 -16.42
CA GLY A 267 11.75 0.98 -17.06
C GLY A 267 11.73 1.75 -18.38
N GLY A 268 12.72 1.48 -19.27
CA GLY A 268 12.88 2.15 -20.55
C GLY A 268 13.73 3.43 -20.49
N PHE A 269 14.03 3.97 -19.31
CA PHE A 269 14.86 5.19 -19.19
C PHE A 269 16.33 5.00 -19.61
N ALA A 270 16.78 3.76 -19.85
CA ALA A 270 18.12 3.50 -20.35
C ALA A 270 18.31 4.05 -21.77
N TYR A 271 17.29 4.00 -22.65
CA TYR A 271 17.38 4.40 -24.05
C TYR A 271 16.54 5.63 -24.44
N TRP A 272 15.46 5.95 -23.72
CA TRP A 272 14.62 7.14 -24.00
C TRP A 272 15.39 8.47 -23.95
N PRO A 273 16.29 8.74 -22.98
CA PRO A 273 16.99 10.02 -22.93
C PRO A 273 17.78 10.35 -24.20
N ALA A 274 18.36 9.35 -24.85
CA ALA A 274 19.06 9.53 -26.12
C ALA A 274 18.12 9.91 -27.25
N LYS A 275 16.96 9.25 -27.32
CA LYS A 275 15.92 9.51 -28.34
C LYS A 275 15.20 10.84 -28.11
N LEU A 276 15.03 11.26 -26.84
CA LEU A 276 14.46 12.55 -26.47
C LEU A 276 15.45 13.73 -26.65
N ALA A 277 16.69 13.48 -27.07
CA ALA A 277 17.71 14.53 -27.23
C ALA A 277 17.31 15.61 -28.24
N GLY A 278 16.42 15.32 -29.20
CA GLY A 278 15.87 16.27 -30.15
C GLY A 278 14.83 17.26 -29.58
N LEU A 279 14.33 17.04 -28.38
CA LEU A 279 13.39 17.95 -27.75
C LEU A 279 14.11 19.12 -27.07
N PRO A 280 13.48 20.32 -27.01
CA PRO A 280 13.97 21.42 -26.19
C PRO A 280 14.24 20.98 -24.76
N PHE A 281 15.37 21.41 -24.18
CA PHE A 281 15.87 20.96 -22.86
C PHE A 281 14.80 21.00 -21.77
N GLY A 282 14.03 22.10 -21.66
CA GLY A 282 12.98 22.24 -20.65
C GLY A 282 11.84 21.23 -20.82
N LEU A 283 11.39 20.97 -22.05
CA LEU A 283 10.34 19.97 -22.33
C LEU A 283 10.83 18.56 -22.05
N ARG A 284 12.07 18.25 -22.41
CA ARG A 284 12.71 16.97 -22.11
C ARG A 284 12.76 16.71 -20.61
N GLN A 285 13.22 17.69 -19.81
CA GLN A 285 13.30 17.54 -18.35
C GLN A 285 11.92 17.40 -17.70
N ALA A 286 10.95 18.20 -18.15
CA ALA A 286 9.59 18.11 -17.66
C ALA A 286 8.97 16.75 -17.98
N HIS A 287 9.20 16.21 -19.17
CA HIS A 287 8.73 14.88 -19.58
C HIS A 287 9.34 13.77 -18.71
N LEU A 288 10.67 13.75 -18.56
CA LEU A 288 11.35 12.76 -17.72
C LEU A 288 10.93 12.84 -16.25
N LEU A 289 10.70 14.07 -15.74
CA LEU A 289 10.22 14.29 -14.37
C LEU A 289 8.80 13.76 -14.19
N LEU A 290 7.91 14.00 -15.16
CA LEU A 290 6.54 13.50 -15.13
C LEU A 290 6.51 11.97 -15.07
N HIS A 291 7.30 11.30 -15.93
CA HIS A 291 7.41 9.85 -15.93
C HIS A 291 7.86 9.33 -14.55
N ARG A 292 8.94 9.89 -14.00
CA ARG A 292 9.49 9.46 -12.69
C ARG A 292 8.55 9.73 -11.52
N LEU A 293 7.86 10.86 -11.51
CA LEU A 293 7.04 11.25 -10.36
C LEU A 293 5.60 10.73 -10.41
N ALA A 294 5.02 10.65 -11.61
CA ALA A 294 3.60 10.31 -11.77
C ALA A 294 3.36 8.88 -12.26
N TRP A 295 4.26 8.32 -13.08
CA TRP A 295 4.03 7.06 -13.75
C TRP A 295 4.84 5.91 -13.16
N ASP A 296 6.13 6.12 -12.91
CA ASP A 296 7.02 5.08 -12.41
C ASP A 296 6.80 4.83 -10.91
N GLY A 297 6.54 3.59 -10.54
CA GLY A 297 6.49 3.12 -9.16
C GLY A 297 7.83 2.62 -8.63
N GLY A 298 8.82 2.54 -9.52
CA GLY A 298 10.14 1.96 -9.25
C GLY A 298 10.32 0.57 -9.85
N PRO A 299 11.51 -0.01 -9.68
CA PRO A 299 11.82 -1.35 -10.16
C PRO A 299 10.98 -2.42 -9.47
N VAL A 300 10.78 -3.53 -10.16
CA VAL A 300 10.08 -4.72 -9.64
C VAL A 300 10.98 -5.93 -9.77
N GLN A 301 10.99 -6.82 -8.78
CA GLN A 301 11.68 -8.09 -8.88
C GLN A 301 10.87 -9.05 -9.75
N ILE A 302 11.51 -9.65 -10.73
CA ILE A 302 10.88 -10.60 -11.65
C ILE A 302 10.92 -12.01 -11.03
N ALA A 303 9.72 -12.59 -10.86
CA ALA A 303 9.54 -13.93 -10.30
C ALA A 303 9.78 -15.05 -11.31
N GLY A 304 9.66 -14.75 -12.60
CA GLY A 304 9.90 -15.69 -13.70
C GLY A 304 9.71 -15.04 -15.06
N THR A 305 10.18 -15.71 -16.11
CA THR A 305 10.11 -15.22 -17.49
C THR A 305 9.11 -16.00 -18.31
N LEU A 306 8.56 -15.35 -19.35
CA LEU A 306 7.62 -15.89 -20.31
C LEU A 306 8.22 -15.81 -21.73
N ALA A 307 7.85 -16.76 -22.59
CA ALA A 307 8.32 -16.86 -23.97
C ALA A 307 7.17 -17.17 -24.92
N GLU A 308 7.44 -17.14 -26.24
CA GLU A 308 6.50 -17.51 -27.29
C GLU A 308 5.85 -18.86 -27.05
N GLY A 309 4.53 -18.90 -27.00
CA GLY A 309 3.75 -20.12 -26.86
C GLY A 309 3.41 -20.52 -25.43
N ASP A 310 3.98 -19.87 -24.39
CA ASP A 310 3.58 -20.10 -23.01
C ASP A 310 2.10 -19.80 -22.79
N GLU A 311 1.50 -20.46 -21.80
CA GLU A 311 0.09 -20.22 -21.44
C GLU A 311 -0.03 -19.42 -20.15
N VAL A 312 -0.86 -18.36 -20.19
CA VAL A 312 -1.17 -17.49 -19.06
C VAL A 312 -2.68 -17.25 -18.98
N ALA A 313 -3.32 -17.76 -17.93
CA ALA A 313 -4.75 -17.54 -17.65
C ALA A 313 -5.67 -17.80 -18.87
N GLY A 314 -5.40 -18.88 -19.61
CA GLY A 314 -6.15 -19.26 -20.81
C GLY A 314 -5.80 -18.48 -22.07
N PHE A 315 -4.73 -17.69 -22.04
CA PHE A 315 -4.16 -17.01 -23.20
C PHE A 315 -2.81 -17.61 -23.56
N ARG A 316 -2.48 -17.62 -24.85
CA ARG A 316 -1.14 -17.94 -25.35
C ARG A 316 -0.30 -16.67 -25.45
N VAL A 317 0.92 -16.72 -24.98
CA VAL A 317 1.92 -15.64 -25.14
C VAL A 317 2.37 -15.59 -26.61
N VAL A 318 2.44 -14.37 -27.16
CA VAL A 318 2.94 -14.09 -28.52
C VAL A 318 4.01 -13.00 -28.39
N GLU A 319 5.24 -13.31 -28.76
CA GLU A 319 6.32 -12.34 -28.79
C GLU A 319 6.09 -11.32 -29.93
N ILE A 320 6.12 -10.04 -29.58
CA ILE A 320 5.91 -8.91 -30.47
C ILE A 320 6.92 -7.79 -30.18
N PRO A 321 8.23 -8.09 -30.20
CA PRO A 321 9.27 -7.14 -29.86
C PRO A 321 9.29 -5.93 -30.78
N GLY A 322 9.96 -4.84 -30.34
CA GLY A 322 10.18 -3.64 -31.13
C GLY A 322 9.89 -2.36 -30.36
N HIS A 323 8.75 -2.23 -29.73
CA HIS A 323 8.51 -1.13 -28.80
C HIS A 323 9.41 -1.28 -27.56
N SER A 324 9.51 -2.46 -26.98
CA SER A 324 10.60 -2.90 -26.11
C SER A 324 11.27 -4.16 -26.70
N PRO A 325 12.45 -4.55 -26.21
CA PRO A 325 13.14 -5.76 -26.65
C PRO A 325 12.34 -7.05 -26.39
N GLY A 326 11.59 -7.09 -25.28
CA GLY A 326 10.86 -8.25 -24.79
C GLY A 326 9.33 -8.09 -24.79
N MET A 327 8.76 -7.22 -25.63
CA MET A 327 7.32 -7.03 -25.63
C MET A 327 6.57 -8.27 -26.05
N ILE A 328 5.50 -8.62 -25.29
CA ILE A 328 4.60 -9.74 -25.54
C ILE A 328 3.15 -9.28 -25.64
N ALA A 329 2.36 -10.06 -26.36
CA ALA A 329 0.90 -10.02 -26.36
C ALA A 329 0.33 -11.29 -25.74
N LEU A 330 -0.92 -11.21 -25.30
CA LEU A 330 -1.72 -12.35 -24.90
C LEU A 330 -2.82 -12.59 -25.97
N TRP A 331 -2.85 -13.80 -26.51
CA TRP A 331 -3.78 -14.22 -27.55
C TRP A 331 -4.72 -15.32 -27.06
N ARG A 332 -6.02 -15.11 -27.18
CA ARG A 332 -7.04 -16.12 -26.90
C ARG A 332 -7.77 -16.51 -28.17
N GLU A 333 -7.54 -17.74 -28.60
CA GLU A 333 -8.06 -18.22 -29.89
C GLU A 333 -9.58 -18.43 -29.90
N SER A 334 -10.15 -18.82 -28.75
CA SER A 334 -11.58 -19.19 -28.66
C SER A 334 -12.55 -18.06 -29.05
N ASP A 335 -12.19 -16.81 -28.79
CA ASP A 335 -12.96 -15.61 -29.11
C ASP A 335 -12.14 -14.60 -29.95
N ARG A 336 -10.94 -14.99 -30.35
CA ARG A 336 -10.03 -14.19 -31.18
C ARG A 336 -9.75 -12.82 -30.55
N LEU A 337 -9.52 -12.82 -29.23
CA LEU A 337 -9.16 -11.64 -28.45
C LEU A 337 -7.63 -11.50 -28.34
N ALA A 338 -7.12 -10.35 -28.74
CA ALA A 338 -5.72 -9.98 -28.56
C ALA A 338 -5.58 -8.84 -27.54
N LEU A 339 -4.71 -9.02 -26.54
CA LEU A 339 -4.26 -7.98 -25.61
C LEU A 339 -2.78 -7.74 -25.93
N SER A 340 -2.42 -6.60 -26.49
CA SER A 340 -1.13 -6.44 -27.19
C SER A 340 -0.21 -5.40 -26.59
N SER A 341 -0.49 -4.93 -25.36
CA SER A 341 0.32 -3.86 -24.77
C SER A 341 0.59 -2.75 -25.80
N ASP A 342 1.80 -2.24 -25.92
CA ASP A 342 2.15 -1.11 -26.79
C ASP A 342 2.56 -1.53 -28.23
N CYS A 343 1.91 -2.55 -28.77
CA CYS A 343 2.08 -2.90 -30.20
C CYS A 343 1.48 -1.85 -31.12
N PHE A 344 0.40 -1.22 -30.69
CA PHE A 344 -0.26 -0.10 -31.39
C PHE A 344 -0.98 0.79 -30.36
N TYR A 345 -1.25 2.04 -30.76
CA TYR A 345 -2.10 2.98 -30.01
C TYR A 345 -3.35 3.31 -30.83
N THR A 346 -4.43 3.64 -30.11
CA THR A 346 -5.65 4.24 -30.68
C THR A 346 -5.90 5.64 -30.13
N ILE A 347 -4.82 6.30 -29.74
CA ILE A 347 -4.80 7.70 -29.30
C ILE A 347 -3.67 8.46 -30.01
N ASP A 348 -3.89 9.77 -30.23
CA ASP A 348 -2.84 10.68 -30.68
C ASP A 348 -1.95 11.14 -29.49
N MET A 349 -0.92 11.92 -29.80
CA MET A 349 -0.01 12.48 -28.78
C MET A 349 -0.68 13.39 -27.75
N TRP A 350 -1.93 13.79 -27.98
CA TRP A 350 -2.73 14.59 -27.05
C TRP A 350 -3.75 13.76 -26.25
N GLY A 351 -3.71 12.41 -26.39
CA GLY A 351 -4.64 11.51 -25.75
C GLY A 351 -6.04 11.47 -26.36
N ARG A 352 -6.24 11.99 -27.58
CA ARG A 352 -7.51 11.95 -28.31
C ARG A 352 -7.62 10.65 -29.09
N ASP A 353 -8.84 10.13 -29.23
CA ASP A 353 -9.08 8.93 -30.03
C ASP A 353 -8.54 9.10 -31.45
N SER A 354 -7.87 8.11 -31.96
CA SER A 354 -7.35 8.01 -33.32
C SER A 354 -7.59 6.62 -33.92
N GLU A 355 -7.37 6.48 -35.20
CA GLU A 355 -7.18 5.15 -35.83
C GLU A 355 -5.90 4.51 -35.26
N PRO A 356 -5.75 3.17 -35.37
CA PRO A 356 -4.53 2.49 -34.94
C PRO A 356 -3.28 3.10 -35.57
N VAL A 357 -2.27 3.34 -34.76
CA VAL A 357 -0.95 3.85 -35.17
C VAL A 357 0.14 3.08 -34.47
N LEU A 358 1.31 2.97 -35.10
CA LEU A 358 2.51 2.50 -34.42
C LEU A 358 2.92 3.47 -33.28
N PRO A 359 3.46 2.96 -32.18
CA PRO A 359 4.07 3.79 -31.15
C PRO A 359 5.14 4.71 -31.73
N ASN A 360 5.22 5.92 -31.21
CA ASN A 360 6.20 6.88 -31.68
C ASN A 360 7.64 6.33 -31.53
N ALA A 361 8.47 6.49 -32.56
CA ALA A 361 9.86 6.03 -32.58
C ALA A 361 10.71 6.54 -31.40
N ILE A 362 10.32 7.66 -30.77
CA ILE A 362 11.00 8.21 -29.57
C ILE A 362 10.90 7.23 -28.39
N TYR A 363 9.80 6.50 -28.27
CA TYR A 363 9.56 5.56 -27.17
C TYR A 363 9.85 4.10 -27.56
N SER A 364 10.06 3.81 -28.86
CA SER A 364 10.29 2.45 -29.35
C SER A 364 11.77 2.12 -29.38
N PHE A 365 12.12 0.92 -28.96
CA PHE A 365 13.49 0.39 -29.07
C PHE A 365 13.91 0.24 -30.54
N ASP A 366 13.09 -0.45 -31.35
CA ASP A 366 13.29 -0.68 -32.79
C ASP A 366 11.96 -0.55 -33.53
N THR A 367 11.81 0.49 -34.35
CA THR A 367 10.55 0.79 -35.06
C THR A 367 10.26 -0.21 -36.18
N GLU A 368 11.28 -0.72 -36.87
CA GLU A 368 11.08 -1.71 -37.97
C GLU A 368 10.65 -3.05 -37.37
N GLN A 369 11.23 -3.45 -36.26
CA GLN A 369 10.79 -4.64 -35.54
C GLN A 369 9.37 -4.48 -34.99
N ALA A 370 9.01 -3.30 -34.45
CA ALA A 370 7.66 -2.99 -34.01
C ALA A 370 6.63 -3.09 -35.16
N ARG A 371 7.01 -2.63 -36.36
CA ARG A 371 6.20 -2.77 -37.58
C ARG A 371 5.97 -4.26 -37.95
N ALA A 372 7.04 -5.05 -37.92
CA ALA A 372 6.95 -6.49 -38.20
C ALA A 372 6.06 -7.20 -37.14
N SER A 373 6.18 -6.83 -35.90
CA SER A 373 5.36 -7.35 -34.82
C SER A 373 3.88 -6.99 -34.94
N LEU A 374 3.57 -5.77 -35.39
CA LEU A 374 2.19 -5.37 -35.68
C LEU A 374 1.58 -6.20 -36.82
N LEU A 375 2.37 -6.49 -37.85
CA LEU A 375 1.94 -7.39 -38.95
C LEU A 375 1.78 -8.85 -38.46
N LYS A 376 2.64 -9.33 -37.56
CA LYS A 376 2.49 -10.64 -36.89
C LYS A 376 1.17 -10.71 -36.11
N LEU A 377 0.85 -9.66 -35.33
CA LEU A 377 -0.41 -9.57 -34.62
C LEU A 377 -1.61 -9.54 -35.55
N ALA A 378 -1.55 -8.79 -36.64
CA ALA A 378 -2.60 -8.75 -37.69
C ALA A 378 -2.83 -10.13 -38.35
N ALA A 379 -1.78 -10.93 -38.49
CA ALA A 379 -1.85 -12.27 -39.07
C ALA A 379 -2.58 -13.30 -38.19
N LEU A 380 -2.76 -13.03 -36.88
CA LEU A 380 -3.61 -13.83 -36.01
C LEU A 380 -5.12 -13.62 -36.31
N GLU A 381 -5.45 -12.63 -37.09
CA GLU A 381 -6.84 -12.27 -37.48
C GLU A 381 -7.74 -12.03 -36.26
N PRO A 382 -7.36 -11.16 -35.31
CA PRO A 382 -8.17 -10.92 -34.13
C PRO A 382 -9.54 -10.37 -34.47
N ALA A 383 -10.58 -10.81 -33.75
CA ALA A 383 -11.92 -10.23 -33.84
C ALA A 383 -11.94 -8.88 -33.09
N ILE A 384 -11.18 -8.79 -31.99
CA ILE A 384 -10.96 -7.56 -31.20
C ILE A 384 -9.49 -7.54 -30.76
N ALA A 385 -8.84 -6.40 -30.95
CA ALA A 385 -7.49 -6.15 -30.43
C ALA A 385 -7.48 -4.94 -29.51
N TRP A 386 -6.90 -5.12 -28.33
CA TRP A 386 -6.68 -4.07 -27.34
C TRP A 386 -5.20 -3.75 -27.25
N GLY A 387 -4.85 -2.48 -27.43
CA GLY A 387 -3.48 -1.97 -27.21
C GLY A 387 -3.23 -1.52 -25.77
N GLY A 388 -2.01 -1.10 -25.49
CA GLY A 388 -1.65 -0.53 -24.17
C GLY A 388 -2.34 0.81 -23.89
N HIS A 389 -2.77 1.53 -24.93
CA HIS A 389 -3.40 2.85 -24.80
C HIS A 389 -4.63 3.01 -25.69
N GLY A 390 -5.70 3.59 -25.10
CA GLY A 390 -6.90 3.99 -25.85
C GLY A 390 -7.98 2.92 -25.93
N LYS A 391 -8.72 2.91 -27.05
CA LYS A 391 -9.87 2.05 -27.29
C LYS A 391 -9.47 0.78 -28.06
N PRO A 392 -10.30 -0.29 -28.05
CA PRO A 392 -10.04 -1.45 -28.88
C PRO A 392 -10.19 -1.14 -30.37
N VAL A 393 -9.53 -1.93 -31.18
CA VAL A 393 -9.79 -2.07 -32.62
C VAL A 393 -10.76 -3.23 -32.82
N SER A 394 -11.82 -3.01 -33.54
CA SER A 394 -12.85 -4.01 -33.87
C SER A 394 -13.30 -3.88 -35.34
N GLY A 395 -14.06 -4.86 -35.82
CA GLY A 395 -14.45 -4.96 -37.24
C GLY A 395 -13.33 -5.61 -38.04
N ASP A 396 -12.93 -5.02 -39.18
CA ASP A 396 -11.80 -5.53 -39.96
C ASP A 396 -10.45 -5.17 -39.29
N VAL A 397 -10.16 -5.83 -38.15
CA VAL A 397 -8.98 -5.57 -37.34
C VAL A 397 -7.70 -5.78 -38.15
N ARG A 398 -7.62 -6.89 -38.91
CA ARG A 398 -6.45 -7.22 -39.73
C ARG A 398 -6.05 -6.06 -40.62
N SER A 399 -6.98 -5.58 -41.47
CA SER A 399 -6.68 -4.49 -42.39
C SER A 399 -6.39 -3.16 -41.69
N GLN A 400 -7.00 -2.89 -40.53
CA GLN A 400 -6.71 -1.71 -39.76
C GLN A 400 -5.28 -1.71 -39.22
N LEU A 401 -4.81 -2.85 -38.67
CA LEU A 401 -3.44 -3.00 -38.18
C LEU A 401 -2.42 -3.00 -39.33
N GLN A 402 -2.74 -3.59 -40.48
CA GLN A 402 -1.87 -3.52 -41.64
C GLN A 402 -1.68 -2.07 -42.14
N ARG A 403 -2.78 -1.29 -42.25
CA ARG A 403 -2.68 0.15 -42.58
C ARG A 403 -1.90 0.94 -41.55
N ALA A 404 -2.01 0.60 -40.26
CA ALA A 404 -1.20 1.23 -39.23
C ALA A 404 0.30 0.94 -39.41
N ALA A 405 0.66 -0.29 -39.77
CA ALA A 405 2.03 -0.67 -40.08
C ALA A 405 2.60 0.06 -41.30
N GLU A 406 1.76 0.33 -42.34
CA GLU A 406 2.21 1.07 -43.53
C GLU A 406 2.42 2.57 -43.30
N ARG A 407 1.67 3.17 -42.38
CA ARG A 407 1.68 4.64 -42.08
C ARG A 407 2.77 5.07 -41.13
N GLY A 408 3.31 4.18 -40.32
CA GLY A 408 4.23 4.47 -39.21
C GLY A 408 5.73 4.41 -39.56
#